data_447843ebfa006eba68012ea2d55ac7e6
#
_entry.id   447843ebfa006eba68012ea2d55ac7e6
#
_cell.length_a   1.000
_cell.length_b   1.000
_cell.length_c   1.000
_cell.angle_alpha   90.00
_cell.angle_beta   90.00
_cell.angle_gamma   90.00
#
_symmetry.space_group_name_H-M   'P 1'
#
loop_
_entity.id
_entity.type
_entity.pdbx_description
1 polymer ?
#
loop_
_entity_poly.entity_id
_entity_poly.type
_entity_poly.pdbx_seq_one_letter_code
_entity_poly.pdbx_strand_id
1 'polypeptide(L)'
;MKVFILAHQDDEVFLLPHILNSEKKLFIYLTNGVSVNAGNRELRLRSLEAKEVFEKHLVRLNSEVIWWGLEHSIPEGELYKFVNQESILQIAKVIGEQDLKSLQLVTTTFEGAHQDHDASAVISRELGKFLRVEVIEVSTYPQWFSKFYSFKVMKPQQLDKSIEFSRSKVLLLTLKLIKGYRTQRLTWLGLATATVTAYAFRTYHSAK
;
A
#
# COMPACT_ATOMS: atom_id res chain seq x y z
N MET A 1 -13.23 -8.03 -7.48
CA MET A 1 -12.50 -6.73 -7.43
C MET A 1 -11.58 -6.71 -6.22
N LYS A 2 -10.43 -6.01 -6.29
CA LYS A 2 -9.60 -5.75 -5.10
C LYS A 2 -9.52 -4.26 -4.80
N VAL A 3 -9.66 -3.92 -3.52
CA VAL A 3 -9.46 -2.57 -2.99
C VAL A 3 -8.16 -2.54 -2.22
N PHE A 4 -7.23 -1.72 -2.65
CA PHE A 4 -5.90 -1.55 -2.05
C PHE A 4 -5.96 -0.35 -1.10
N ILE A 5 -5.85 -0.63 0.20
CA ILE A 5 -5.81 0.38 1.26
C ILE A 5 -4.34 0.62 1.61
N LEU A 6 -3.83 1.78 1.26
CA LEU A 6 -2.41 2.11 1.29
C LEU A 6 -2.17 3.34 2.17
N ALA A 7 -1.13 3.30 2.98
CA ALA A 7 -0.73 4.44 3.80
C ALA A 7 -0.20 5.58 2.90
N HIS A 8 0.76 5.27 2.02
CA HIS A 8 1.48 6.26 1.19
C HIS A 8 1.35 5.99 -0.31
N GLN A 9 1.70 6.98 -1.12
CA GLN A 9 1.57 6.95 -2.58
C GLN A 9 2.74 6.24 -3.30
N ASP A 10 3.38 5.29 -2.70
CA ASP A 10 4.40 4.41 -3.29
C ASP A 10 4.33 2.99 -2.71
N ASP A 11 3.41 2.76 -1.77
CA ASP A 11 3.22 1.45 -1.14
C ASP A 11 2.74 0.37 -2.12
N GLU A 12 2.13 0.75 -3.25
CA GLU A 12 1.73 -0.22 -4.28
C GLU A 12 2.91 -1.06 -4.78
N VAL A 13 4.14 -0.56 -4.67
CA VAL A 13 5.35 -1.31 -5.03
C VAL A 13 5.47 -2.62 -4.24
N PHE A 14 5.00 -2.65 -3.00
CA PHE A 14 5.00 -3.86 -2.16
C PHE A 14 3.88 -4.85 -2.52
N LEU A 15 2.85 -4.40 -3.25
CA LEU A 15 1.63 -5.17 -3.51
C LEU A 15 1.50 -5.64 -4.96
N LEU A 16 2.55 -5.49 -5.78
CA LEU A 16 2.50 -5.76 -7.22
C LEU A 16 2.00 -7.15 -7.61
N PRO A 17 2.31 -8.26 -6.91
CA PRO A 17 1.71 -9.55 -7.22
C PRO A 17 0.18 -9.54 -7.13
N HIS A 18 -0.39 -8.90 -6.11
CA HIS A 18 -1.84 -8.76 -5.96
C HIS A 18 -2.43 -7.82 -7.02
N ILE A 19 -1.72 -6.74 -7.35
CA ILE A 19 -2.14 -5.76 -8.37
C ILE A 19 -2.23 -6.43 -9.75
N LEU A 20 -1.20 -7.18 -10.14
CA LEU A 20 -1.14 -7.83 -11.44
C LEU A 20 -2.14 -9.00 -11.58
N ASN A 21 -2.51 -9.64 -10.47
CA ASN A 21 -3.44 -10.77 -10.43
C ASN A 21 -4.91 -10.34 -10.21
N SER A 22 -5.21 -9.05 -10.30
CA SER A 22 -6.57 -8.53 -10.11
C SER A 22 -7.12 -7.97 -11.42
N GLU A 23 -8.39 -8.28 -11.73
CA GLU A 23 -9.05 -7.74 -12.94
C GLU A 23 -9.43 -6.26 -12.78
N LYS A 24 -10.18 -5.93 -11.73
CA LYS A 24 -10.55 -4.55 -11.38
C LYS A 24 -9.95 -4.15 -10.04
N LYS A 25 -9.45 -2.92 -9.94
CA LYS A 25 -8.72 -2.39 -8.79
C LYS A 25 -9.20 -1.00 -8.41
N LEU A 26 -9.33 -0.78 -7.10
CA LEU A 26 -9.50 0.53 -6.52
C LEU A 26 -8.36 0.77 -5.53
N PHE A 27 -7.63 1.87 -5.69
CA PHE A 27 -6.59 2.30 -4.76
C PHE A 27 -7.14 3.41 -3.87
N ILE A 28 -6.94 3.31 -2.57
CA ILE A 28 -7.27 4.34 -1.60
C ILE A 28 -6.00 4.69 -0.83
N TYR A 29 -5.44 5.87 -1.08
CA TYR A 29 -4.28 6.38 -0.36
C TYR A 29 -4.72 7.20 0.85
N LEU A 30 -4.30 6.77 2.03
CA LEU A 30 -4.80 7.27 3.31
C LEU A 30 -4.07 8.50 3.82
N THR A 31 -2.86 8.80 3.34
CA THR A 31 -2.13 10.03 3.65
C THR A 31 -1.90 10.88 2.41
N ASN A 32 -1.49 12.12 2.63
CA ASN A 32 -1.10 13.03 1.55
C ASN A 32 0.35 12.83 1.07
N GLY A 33 1.09 11.90 1.71
CA GLY A 33 2.46 11.50 1.34
C GLY A 33 3.56 12.47 1.71
N VAL A 34 3.28 13.45 2.57
CA VAL A 34 4.29 14.35 3.12
C VAL A 34 4.10 14.52 4.63
N SER A 35 5.20 14.76 5.35
CA SER A 35 5.15 14.96 6.79
C SER A 35 4.40 16.24 7.18
N VAL A 36 3.95 16.34 8.44
CA VAL A 36 3.25 17.50 9.00
C VAL A 36 4.06 18.81 8.87
N ASN A 37 5.37 18.71 8.85
CA ASN A 37 6.27 19.86 8.72
C ASN A 37 6.62 20.21 7.27
N ALA A 38 6.12 19.46 6.30
CA ALA A 38 6.38 19.71 4.89
C ALA A 38 5.69 21.00 4.41
N GLY A 39 6.38 21.75 3.57
CA GLY A 39 5.81 22.94 2.97
C GLY A 39 4.86 22.62 1.81
N ASN A 40 3.99 23.60 1.46
CA ASN A 40 3.03 23.45 0.35
C ASN A 40 3.70 23.05 -0.99
N ARG A 41 4.94 23.47 -1.21
CA ARG A 41 5.71 23.10 -2.41
C ARG A 41 5.99 21.60 -2.46
N GLU A 42 6.39 21.01 -1.34
CA GLU A 42 6.68 19.59 -1.23
C GLU A 42 5.42 18.76 -1.43
N LEU A 43 4.32 19.13 -0.75
CA LEU A 43 3.01 18.51 -0.93
C LEU A 43 2.56 18.54 -2.39
N ARG A 44 2.68 19.69 -3.05
CA ARG A 44 2.34 19.81 -4.47
C ARG A 44 3.19 18.90 -5.36
N LEU A 45 4.50 18.87 -5.15
CA LEU A 45 5.41 18.04 -5.93
C LEU A 45 5.10 16.56 -5.72
N ARG A 46 4.91 16.11 -4.48
CA ARG A 46 4.57 14.73 -4.16
C ARG A 46 3.24 14.30 -4.78
N SER A 47 2.21 15.14 -4.65
CA SER A 47 0.89 14.87 -5.23
C SER A 47 0.90 14.78 -6.75
N LEU A 48 1.62 15.69 -7.43
CA LEU A 48 1.75 15.64 -8.89
C LEU A 48 2.50 14.39 -9.35
N GLU A 49 3.58 14.05 -8.68
CA GLU A 49 4.37 12.85 -8.98
C GLU A 49 3.54 11.56 -8.81
N ALA A 50 2.81 11.45 -7.71
CA ALA A 50 1.96 10.29 -7.44
C ALA A 50 0.86 10.14 -8.52
N LYS A 51 0.21 11.24 -8.91
CA LYS A 51 -0.79 11.24 -9.98
C LYS A 51 -0.18 10.84 -11.32
N GLU A 52 0.99 11.41 -11.70
CA GLU A 52 1.71 11.05 -12.92
C GLU A 52 2.06 9.55 -12.95
N VAL A 53 2.59 9.01 -11.86
CA VAL A 53 2.94 7.59 -11.74
C VAL A 53 1.69 6.71 -11.89
N PHE A 54 0.60 7.06 -11.20
CA PHE A 54 -0.65 6.32 -11.26
C PHE A 54 -1.22 6.29 -12.69
N GLU A 55 -1.37 7.45 -13.31
CA GLU A 55 -1.90 7.57 -14.67
C GLU A 55 -1.06 6.80 -15.70
N LYS A 56 0.27 6.91 -15.60
CA LYS A 56 1.18 6.29 -16.55
C LYS A 56 1.27 4.77 -16.44
N HIS A 57 1.17 4.23 -15.21
CA HIS A 57 1.51 2.84 -14.95
C HIS A 57 0.35 2.00 -14.43
N LEU A 58 -0.58 2.56 -13.65
CA LEU A 58 -1.63 1.82 -12.98
C LEU A 58 -3.00 1.91 -13.68
N VAL A 59 -3.36 3.05 -14.27
CA VAL A 59 -4.63 3.19 -15.01
C VAL A 59 -4.75 2.12 -16.10
N ARG A 60 -3.67 1.83 -16.80
CA ARG A 60 -3.62 0.80 -17.85
C ARG A 60 -3.90 -0.62 -17.35
N LEU A 61 -3.86 -0.83 -16.06
CA LEU A 61 -4.13 -2.10 -15.39
C LEU A 61 -5.59 -2.20 -14.92
N ASN A 62 -6.50 -1.40 -15.47
CA ASN A 62 -7.91 -1.31 -15.05
C ASN A 62 -8.04 -0.90 -13.57
N SER A 63 -7.44 0.24 -13.23
CA SER A 63 -7.34 0.76 -11.86
C SER A 63 -8.00 2.13 -11.74
N GLU A 64 -8.71 2.32 -10.64
CA GLU A 64 -9.25 3.60 -10.17
C GLU A 64 -8.52 4.04 -8.89
N VAL A 65 -8.57 5.32 -8.56
CA VAL A 65 -7.87 5.85 -7.36
C VAL A 65 -8.69 6.89 -6.62
N ILE A 66 -8.61 6.83 -5.31
CA ILE A 66 -9.13 7.82 -4.37
C ILE A 66 -7.96 8.34 -3.56
N TRP A 67 -7.77 9.65 -3.62
CA TRP A 67 -6.73 10.36 -2.88
C TRP A 67 -7.26 10.84 -1.52
N TRP A 68 -7.77 9.87 -0.70
CA TRP A 68 -8.48 10.19 0.54
C TRP A 68 -7.64 11.05 1.49
N GLY A 69 -6.37 10.72 1.67
CA GLY A 69 -5.46 11.49 2.50
C GLY A 69 -5.18 12.91 2.00
N LEU A 70 -5.21 13.14 0.67
CA LEU A 70 -5.13 14.49 0.09
C LEU A 70 -6.40 15.30 0.34
N GLU A 71 -7.57 14.67 0.17
CA GLU A 71 -8.87 15.32 0.36
C GLU A 71 -9.11 15.72 1.82
N HIS A 72 -8.63 14.88 2.75
CA HIS A 72 -8.76 15.11 4.20
C HIS A 72 -7.51 15.75 4.83
N SER A 73 -6.49 16.10 4.03
CA SER A 73 -5.25 16.74 4.50
C SER A 73 -4.52 15.95 5.59
N ILE A 74 -4.45 14.62 5.46
CA ILE A 74 -3.82 13.74 6.44
C ILE A 74 -2.32 13.63 6.14
N PRO A 75 -1.44 14.16 7.00
CA PRO A 75 -0.01 14.10 6.76
C PRO A 75 0.54 12.70 7.06
N GLU A 76 1.66 12.38 6.41
CA GLU A 76 2.46 11.21 6.72
C GLU A 76 2.99 11.29 8.16
N GLY A 77 2.94 10.16 8.88
CA GLY A 77 3.30 10.06 10.28
C GLY A 77 2.13 10.34 11.25
N GLU A 78 0.95 10.70 10.76
CA GLU A 78 -0.20 11.05 11.61
C GLU A 78 -1.48 10.24 11.32
N LEU A 79 -1.43 9.24 10.44
CA LEU A 79 -2.60 8.44 10.08
C LEU A 79 -3.27 7.77 11.28
N TYR A 80 -2.51 7.42 12.33
CA TYR A 80 -3.03 6.81 13.55
C TYR A 80 -4.10 7.68 14.26
N LYS A 81 -4.09 9.02 14.09
CA LYS A 81 -5.10 9.94 14.63
C LYS A 81 -6.46 9.79 13.97
N PHE A 82 -6.47 9.20 12.78
CA PHE A 82 -7.66 9.00 11.95
C PHE A 82 -8.18 7.55 12.02
N VAL A 83 -7.62 6.70 12.90
CA VAL A 83 -8.14 5.37 13.19
C VAL A 83 -9.34 5.53 14.12
N ASN A 84 -10.47 5.93 13.57
CA ASN A 84 -11.71 6.15 14.30
C ASN A 84 -12.92 5.71 13.46
N GLN A 85 -14.08 5.59 14.11
CA GLN A 85 -15.30 5.10 13.48
C GLN A 85 -15.77 5.99 12.31
N GLU A 86 -15.61 7.30 12.42
CA GLU A 86 -16.03 8.24 11.37
C GLU A 86 -15.26 8.00 10.08
N SER A 87 -13.92 7.95 10.16
CA SER A 87 -13.05 7.66 9.00
C SER A 87 -13.36 6.30 8.37
N ILE A 88 -13.60 5.28 9.20
CA ILE A 88 -13.96 3.94 8.73
C ILE A 88 -15.28 3.99 7.97
N LEU A 89 -16.31 4.68 8.49
CA LEU A 89 -17.60 4.80 7.82
C LEU A 89 -17.51 5.60 6.50
N GLN A 90 -16.71 6.67 6.45
CA GLN A 90 -16.51 7.44 5.24
C GLN A 90 -15.83 6.58 4.14
N ILE A 91 -14.76 5.86 4.49
CA ILE A 91 -14.09 4.96 3.55
C ILE A 91 -15.00 3.81 3.14
N ALA A 92 -15.74 3.23 4.09
CA ALA A 92 -16.69 2.17 3.81
C ALA A 92 -17.81 2.61 2.84
N LYS A 93 -18.29 3.85 2.95
CA LYS A 93 -19.29 4.41 2.02
C LYS A 93 -18.75 4.44 0.60
N VAL A 94 -17.51 4.91 0.41
CA VAL A 94 -16.86 4.96 -0.90
C VAL A 94 -16.68 3.55 -1.48
N ILE A 95 -16.29 2.58 -0.66
CA ILE A 95 -16.14 1.17 -1.08
C ILE A 95 -17.52 0.54 -1.35
N GLY A 96 -18.52 0.87 -0.55
CA GLY A 96 -19.87 0.31 -0.63
C GLY A 96 -20.62 0.63 -1.93
N GLU A 97 -20.15 1.60 -2.71
CA GLU A 97 -20.64 1.87 -4.08
C GLU A 97 -20.22 0.79 -5.09
N GLN A 98 -19.36 -0.15 -4.69
CA GLN A 98 -18.88 -1.25 -5.52
C GLN A 98 -19.64 -2.56 -5.22
N ASP A 99 -19.53 -3.54 -6.13
CA ASP A 99 -20.08 -4.89 -5.87
C ASP A 99 -19.29 -5.61 -4.78
N LEU A 100 -19.88 -5.72 -3.59
CA LEU A 100 -19.27 -6.32 -2.41
C LEU A 100 -19.12 -7.86 -2.49
N LYS A 101 -19.87 -8.57 -3.35
CA LYS A 101 -19.88 -10.04 -3.38
C LYS A 101 -18.54 -10.68 -3.71
N SER A 102 -17.72 -9.99 -4.49
CA SER A 102 -16.39 -10.47 -4.90
C SER A 102 -15.25 -9.54 -4.46
N LEU A 103 -15.53 -8.70 -3.45
CA LEU A 103 -14.59 -7.69 -3.00
C LEU A 103 -13.60 -8.28 -1.99
N GLN A 104 -12.33 -7.96 -2.15
CA GLN A 104 -11.27 -8.22 -1.18
C GLN A 104 -10.52 -6.91 -0.89
N LEU A 105 -10.22 -6.66 0.38
CA LEU A 105 -9.32 -5.58 0.79
C LEU A 105 -7.88 -6.11 0.78
N VAL A 106 -6.94 -5.32 0.30
CA VAL A 106 -5.50 -5.64 0.32
C VAL A 106 -4.76 -4.47 0.95
N THR A 107 -3.92 -4.74 1.93
CA THR A 107 -3.17 -3.73 2.66
C THR A 107 -1.80 -4.25 3.08
N THR A 108 -0.93 -3.37 3.58
CA THR A 108 0.28 -3.75 4.29
C THR A 108 -0.07 -4.33 5.66
N THR A 109 0.68 -5.33 6.14
CA THR A 109 0.43 -5.92 7.45
C THR A 109 0.89 -5.00 8.58
N PHE A 110 0.34 -5.22 9.78
CA PHE A 110 0.83 -4.59 11.00
C PHE A 110 2.22 -5.13 11.34
N GLU A 111 3.26 -4.31 11.25
CA GLU A 111 4.65 -4.72 11.43
C GLU A 111 5.32 -4.08 12.66
N GLY A 112 4.73 -3.05 13.26
CA GLY A 112 5.32 -2.28 14.36
C GLY A 112 6.53 -1.45 13.96
N ALA A 113 6.79 -1.29 12.66
CA ALA A 113 7.94 -0.58 12.11
C ALA A 113 7.60 0.83 11.62
N HIS A 114 6.43 0.97 10.99
CA HIS A 114 5.95 2.24 10.46
C HIS A 114 4.51 2.50 10.90
N GLN A 115 4.31 3.54 11.71
CA GLN A 115 2.99 3.79 12.34
C GLN A 115 1.84 3.98 11.35
N ASP A 116 2.09 4.51 10.15
CA ASP A 116 1.04 4.67 9.14
C ASP A 116 0.68 3.33 8.47
N HIS A 117 1.65 2.44 8.24
CA HIS A 117 1.35 1.08 7.78
C HIS A 117 0.53 0.33 8.83
N ASP A 118 0.91 0.44 10.10
CA ASP A 118 0.17 -0.16 11.20
C ASP A 118 -1.26 0.40 11.29
N ALA A 119 -1.42 1.71 11.15
CA ALA A 119 -2.73 2.37 11.11
C ALA A 119 -3.56 1.90 9.90
N SER A 120 -2.98 1.79 8.70
CA SER A 120 -3.67 1.30 7.51
C SER A 120 -4.12 -0.15 7.66
N ALA A 121 -3.31 -1.00 8.31
CA ALA A 121 -3.68 -2.37 8.63
C ALA A 121 -4.89 -2.43 9.59
N VAL A 122 -4.89 -1.59 10.64
CA VAL A 122 -6.03 -1.51 11.58
C VAL A 122 -7.29 -1.02 10.86
N ILE A 123 -7.21 0.06 10.08
CA ILE A 123 -8.33 0.58 9.29
C ILE A 123 -8.88 -0.52 8.37
N SER A 124 -8.02 -1.25 7.68
CA SER A 124 -8.43 -2.31 6.76
C SER A 124 -9.12 -3.46 7.47
N ARG A 125 -8.65 -3.87 8.65
CA ARG A 125 -9.31 -4.90 9.47
C ARG A 125 -10.69 -4.47 9.91
N GLU A 126 -10.85 -3.23 10.37
CA GLU A 126 -12.15 -2.70 10.79
C GLU A 126 -13.10 -2.55 9.59
N LEU A 127 -12.62 -2.08 8.44
CA LEU A 127 -13.38 -2.08 7.19
C LEU A 127 -13.80 -3.49 6.78
N GLY A 128 -12.90 -4.47 6.86
CA GLY A 128 -13.21 -5.87 6.54
C GLY A 128 -14.33 -6.44 7.42
N LYS A 129 -14.30 -6.15 8.73
CA LYS A 129 -15.37 -6.52 9.67
C LYS A 129 -16.69 -5.82 9.32
N PHE A 130 -16.64 -4.51 9.09
CA PHE A 130 -17.83 -3.71 8.81
C PHE A 130 -18.51 -4.13 7.49
N LEU A 131 -17.72 -4.29 6.42
CA LEU A 131 -18.21 -4.68 5.10
C LEU A 131 -18.43 -6.19 4.94
N ARG A 132 -17.96 -7.01 5.89
CA ARG A 132 -17.96 -8.48 5.86
C ARG A 132 -17.22 -9.04 4.65
N VAL A 133 -16.06 -8.48 4.36
CA VAL A 133 -15.20 -8.90 3.25
C VAL A 133 -13.83 -9.37 3.73
N GLU A 134 -13.15 -10.19 2.92
CA GLU A 134 -11.82 -10.70 3.22
C GLU A 134 -10.79 -9.56 3.20
N VAL A 135 -9.88 -9.56 4.18
CA VAL A 135 -8.70 -8.67 4.22
C VAL A 135 -7.45 -9.49 4.00
N ILE A 136 -6.68 -9.12 2.99
CA ILE A 136 -5.38 -9.71 2.66
C ILE A 136 -4.30 -8.74 3.14
N GLU A 137 -3.50 -9.17 4.10
CA GLU A 137 -2.38 -8.40 4.61
C GLU A 137 -1.08 -8.90 3.99
N VAL A 138 -0.24 -7.95 3.58
CA VAL A 138 1.02 -8.23 2.87
C VAL A 138 2.18 -7.61 3.63
N SER A 139 3.21 -8.41 3.95
CA SER A 139 4.42 -7.90 4.56
C SER A 139 5.19 -6.99 3.59
N THR A 140 5.58 -5.81 4.07
CA THR A 140 6.39 -4.86 3.29
C THR A 140 7.87 -5.21 3.34
N TYR A 141 8.31 -5.86 4.44
CA TYR A 141 9.71 -6.19 4.64
C TYR A 141 9.92 -7.71 4.64
N PRO A 142 10.79 -8.25 3.76
CA PRO A 142 11.13 -9.67 3.78
C PRO A 142 11.84 -10.02 5.09
N GLN A 143 11.55 -11.19 5.66
CA GLN A 143 12.07 -11.64 6.97
C GLN A 143 13.60 -11.54 7.10
N TRP A 144 14.35 -11.75 6.02
CA TRP A 144 15.81 -11.67 6.04
C TRP A 144 16.31 -10.23 6.20
N PHE A 145 15.54 -9.23 5.75
CA PHE A 145 15.88 -7.82 5.88
C PHE A 145 15.87 -7.37 7.34
N SER A 146 14.95 -7.91 8.15
CA SER A 146 14.87 -7.61 9.58
C SER A 146 16.10 -8.02 10.38
N LYS A 147 16.86 -9.00 9.90
CA LYS A 147 18.10 -9.46 10.55
C LYS A 147 19.29 -8.50 10.37
N PHE A 148 19.28 -7.70 9.30
CA PHE A 148 20.36 -6.75 8.99
C PHE A 148 20.10 -5.34 9.54
N TYR A 149 18.84 -4.97 9.68
CA TYR A 149 18.45 -3.69 10.24
C TYR A 149 17.71 -3.98 11.53
N SER A 150 18.26 -3.63 12.69
CA SER A 150 17.73 -3.86 14.04
C SER A 150 16.28 -3.39 14.27
N PHE A 151 15.45 -3.39 13.26
CA PHE A 151 14.02 -3.20 13.38
C PHE A 151 13.46 -4.42 14.09
N LYS A 152 12.81 -4.23 15.24
CA LYS A 152 11.97 -5.24 15.88
C LYS A 152 10.74 -5.48 14.99
N VAL A 153 10.97 -6.08 13.83
CA VAL A 153 9.88 -6.56 13.00
C VAL A 153 9.21 -7.67 13.79
N MET A 154 7.98 -7.45 14.18
CA MET A 154 7.17 -8.51 14.78
C MET A 154 7.18 -9.66 13.77
N LYS A 155 7.31 -10.90 14.28
CA LYS A 155 7.25 -12.09 13.43
C LYS A 155 6.02 -11.95 12.56
N PRO A 156 6.13 -11.96 11.22
CA PRO A 156 4.95 -11.98 10.39
C PRO A 156 4.08 -13.13 10.86
N GLN A 157 2.80 -12.89 11.08
CA GLN A 157 1.85 -13.97 11.35
C GLN A 157 2.05 -14.99 10.23
N GLN A 158 2.05 -16.28 10.56
CA GLN A 158 2.30 -17.36 9.60
C GLN A 158 1.51 -17.10 8.32
N LEU A 159 2.24 -16.84 7.27
CA LEU A 159 1.68 -16.44 5.98
C LEU A 159 1.40 -17.73 5.20
N ASP A 160 0.14 -18.14 5.15
CA ASP A 160 -0.25 -19.46 4.67
C ASP A 160 -0.32 -19.64 3.15
N LYS A 161 -0.19 -18.58 2.36
CA LYS A 161 -0.30 -18.68 0.89
C LYS A 161 0.77 -17.91 0.13
N SER A 162 1.54 -18.63 -0.66
CA SER A 162 2.37 -18.05 -1.72
C SER A 162 1.48 -17.66 -2.92
N ILE A 163 1.64 -16.45 -3.43
CA ILE A 163 0.97 -16.00 -4.65
C ILE A 163 1.86 -16.32 -5.84
N GLU A 164 1.30 -17.01 -6.82
CA GLU A 164 1.98 -17.17 -8.10
C GLU A 164 1.91 -15.87 -8.90
N PHE A 165 3.05 -15.41 -9.38
CA PHE A 165 3.16 -14.21 -10.19
C PHE A 165 4.26 -14.29 -11.25
N SER A 166 4.11 -13.51 -12.32
CA SER A 166 5.15 -13.35 -13.34
C SER A 166 6.27 -12.43 -12.82
N ARG A 167 7.41 -13.03 -12.45
CA ARG A 167 8.56 -12.28 -11.92
C ARG A 167 9.00 -11.14 -12.84
N SER A 168 9.11 -11.39 -14.14
CA SER A 168 9.55 -10.37 -15.09
C SER A 168 8.60 -9.18 -15.15
N LYS A 169 7.29 -9.42 -15.12
CA LYS A 169 6.29 -8.33 -15.10
C LYS A 169 6.36 -7.54 -13.81
N VAL A 170 6.45 -8.21 -12.65
CA VAL A 170 6.58 -7.55 -11.35
C VAL A 170 7.85 -6.72 -11.29
N LEU A 171 9.02 -7.30 -11.62
CA LEU A 171 10.29 -6.58 -11.59
C LEU A 171 10.31 -5.37 -12.54
N LEU A 172 9.78 -5.52 -13.75
CA LEU A 172 9.70 -4.42 -14.70
C LEU A 172 8.81 -3.28 -14.18
N LEU A 173 7.67 -3.61 -13.60
CA LEU A 173 6.76 -2.62 -13.04
C LEU A 173 7.36 -1.96 -11.78
N THR A 174 8.00 -2.73 -10.89
CA THR A 174 8.76 -2.22 -9.75
C THR A 174 9.74 -1.12 -10.17
N LEU A 175 10.59 -1.41 -11.16
CA LEU A 175 11.58 -0.45 -11.64
C LEU A 175 10.94 0.81 -12.23
N LYS A 176 9.82 0.67 -12.95
CA LYS A 176 9.08 1.81 -13.50
C LYS A 176 8.48 2.70 -12.41
N LEU A 177 7.87 2.11 -11.39
CA LEU A 177 7.27 2.85 -10.28
C LEU A 177 8.37 3.57 -9.46
N ILE A 178 9.41 2.86 -9.03
CA ILE A 178 10.53 3.46 -8.28
C ILE A 178 11.17 4.61 -9.05
N LYS A 179 11.36 4.45 -10.36
CA LYS A 179 11.89 5.54 -11.20
C LYS A 179 10.94 6.73 -11.27
N GLY A 180 9.64 6.51 -11.20
CA GLY A 180 8.62 7.53 -11.22
C GLY A 180 8.60 8.36 -9.92
N TYR A 181 8.78 7.72 -8.77
CA TYR A 181 8.76 8.37 -7.45
C TYR A 181 10.08 9.10 -7.12
N ARG A 182 10.33 10.21 -7.81
CA ARG A 182 11.59 10.98 -7.72
C ARG A 182 11.82 11.62 -6.36
N THR A 183 10.74 12.06 -5.69
CA THR A 183 10.80 12.65 -4.35
C THR A 183 11.18 11.61 -3.28
N GLN A 184 10.95 10.32 -3.55
CA GLN A 184 11.23 9.20 -2.64
C GLN A 184 12.54 8.45 -2.99
N ARG A 185 13.41 9.03 -3.80
CA ARG A 185 14.64 8.36 -4.29
C ARG A 185 15.53 7.83 -3.16
N LEU A 186 15.69 8.61 -2.09
CA LEU A 186 16.54 8.19 -0.96
C LEU A 186 15.93 7.00 -0.20
N THR A 187 14.62 7.01 0.00
CA THR A 187 13.88 5.89 0.60
C THR A 187 14.05 4.64 -0.26
N TRP A 188 13.86 4.76 -1.58
CA TRP A 188 13.97 3.64 -2.49
C TRP A 188 15.40 3.16 -2.72
N LEU A 189 16.42 3.99 -2.51
CA LEU A 189 17.82 3.54 -2.55
C LEU A 189 18.10 2.46 -1.50
N GLY A 190 17.49 2.58 -0.32
CA GLY A 190 17.59 1.57 0.73
C GLY A 190 16.65 0.36 0.51
N LEU A 191 15.41 0.59 0.07
CA LEU A 191 14.37 -0.44 0.00
C LEU A 191 14.34 -1.20 -1.33
N ALA A 192 14.79 -0.60 -2.44
CA ALA A 192 14.72 -1.21 -3.77
C ALA A 192 15.40 -2.57 -3.84
N THR A 193 16.60 -2.69 -3.26
CA THR A 193 17.34 -3.95 -3.24
C THR A 193 16.56 -5.03 -2.50
N ALA A 194 15.97 -4.73 -1.36
CA ALA A 194 15.17 -5.66 -0.58
C ALA A 194 13.92 -6.10 -1.35
N THR A 195 13.18 -5.14 -1.91
CA THR A 195 11.95 -5.38 -2.67
C THR A 195 12.21 -6.20 -3.94
N VAL A 196 13.23 -5.82 -4.73
CA VAL A 196 13.62 -6.56 -5.94
C VAL A 196 14.07 -7.97 -5.59
N THR A 197 14.85 -8.14 -4.52
CA THR A 197 15.31 -9.46 -4.07
C THR A 197 14.13 -10.33 -3.61
N ALA A 198 13.19 -9.78 -2.85
CA ALA A 198 12.00 -10.51 -2.42
C ALA A 198 11.20 -11.05 -3.63
N TYR A 199 11.01 -10.24 -4.66
CA TYR A 199 10.34 -10.67 -5.88
C TYR A 199 11.16 -11.66 -6.72
N ALA A 200 12.47 -11.46 -6.82
CA ALA A 200 13.35 -12.35 -7.57
C ALA A 200 13.38 -13.76 -6.97
N PHE A 201 13.39 -13.89 -5.65
CA PHE A 201 13.48 -15.17 -4.94
C PHE A 201 12.13 -15.76 -4.49
N ARG A 202 11.00 -15.18 -4.91
CA ARG A 202 9.65 -15.62 -4.51
C ARG A 202 9.43 -15.65 -2.98
N THR A 203 10.06 -14.76 -2.24
CA THR A 203 9.87 -14.65 -0.79
C THR A 203 8.65 -13.81 -0.42
N TYR A 204 7.82 -13.50 -1.41
CA TYR A 204 6.60 -12.72 -1.21
C TYR A 204 5.50 -13.61 -0.65
N HIS A 205 4.98 -13.23 0.49
CA HIS A 205 3.91 -13.94 1.19
C HIS A 205 2.75 -12.98 1.47
N SER A 206 1.52 -13.48 1.43
CA SER A 206 0.35 -12.75 1.91
C SER A 206 -0.28 -13.49 3.08
N ALA A 207 -0.70 -12.78 4.09
CA ALA A 207 -1.57 -13.31 5.14
C ALA A 207 -3.02 -13.26 4.68
N LYS A 208 -3.82 -14.24 5.12
CA LYS A 208 -5.28 -14.19 5.03
C LYS A 208 -5.87 -13.63 6.31
#